data_122abcd943c65fbab06c95b12d62cbd2
#
_entry.id   122abcd943c65fbab06c95b12d62cbd2
#
_cell.length_a   1.000
_cell.length_b   1.000
_cell.length_c   1.000
_cell.angle_alpha   90.00
_cell.angle_beta   90.00
_cell.angle_gamma   90.00
#
_symmetry.space_group_name_H-M   'P 1'
#
loop_
_entity.id
_entity.type
_entity.pdbx_description
1 polymer ?
#
loop_
_entity_poly.entity_id
_entity_poly.type
_entity_poly.pdbx_seq_one_letter_code
_entity_poly.pdbx_strand_id
1 'polypeptide(L)'
;MTKSTLQQQLETLSAARYPLHMPGHKRRVPPAPGLDCYAWDLTEIDGADDLHDADGILADAMARTAALYGARRCWYLVGGSTVGLLAGIRALAPFGSTVIAARNCHKAVYHAIELGQLTACWLTPPVDPQFGIYGSVRPADVAAALDAAPDARCVILTSPTYEGVLSDIRTIAEICHARGVPLLVDEAHGAHYLPFAARYGWRGGAVAAGADLVVQSAHKTLPSLTQTAFLQLNGDLADPAEVERQLDVFETSSPSYPLMVSLDGCTRWLADEGEAAFAAWRTRLDAFDAAVRDLKNTKILCCGADALTAHPDFFAHDSGKILLQIGAAGAAYLRADGFEPEMVCGPNVLAMTSPCDDADALERLADVLHAWDKTAAPPAAPRHILPAPGAARCTIAEALLRPARAVRMRDAVGETAAEYLWAYPPGVPLVAPGEEVTAELVTACRALEQAGTALKHTGGSGAEEIAVLL
;
A
#
# COMPACT_ATOMS: atom_id res chain seq x y z
N MET A 1 -7.22 34.67 -12.80
CA MET A 1 -5.79 34.48 -12.97
C MET A 1 -5.47 33.12 -12.40
N THR A 2 -4.93 32.20 -13.20
CA THR A 2 -4.45 30.89 -12.70
C THR A 2 -3.32 31.15 -11.71
N LYS A 3 -3.47 30.67 -10.46
CA LYS A 3 -2.37 30.71 -9.48
C LYS A 3 -1.15 29.98 -10.08
N SER A 4 0.04 30.53 -9.89
CA SER A 4 1.30 29.87 -10.32
C SER A 4 1.47 28.50 -9.64
N THR A 5 2.15 27.55 -10.30
CA THR A 5 2.43 26.24 -9.73
C THR A 5 3.38 26.37 -8.54
N LEU A 6 3.43 25.39 -7.64
CA LEU A 6 4.40 25.31 -6.56
C LEU A 6 5.82 25.43 -7.14
N GLN A 7 6.13 24.65 -8.19
CA GLN A 7 7.43 24.74 -8.86
C GLN A 7 7.78 26.16 -9.30
N GLN A 8 6.87 26.86 -10.02
CA GLN A 8 7.11 28.23 -10.50
C GLN A 8 7.34 29.22 -9.35
N GLN A 9 6.66 29.04 -8.23
CA GLN A 9 6.84 29.89 -7.04
C GLN A 9 8.21 29.64 -6.42
N LEU A 10 8.62 28.38 -6.23
CA LEU A 10 9.93 28.00 -5.69
C LEU A 10 11.08 28.43 -6.64
N GLU A 11 10.94 28.27 -7.95
CA GLU A 11 11.91 28.76 -8.93
C GLU A 11 12.09 30.28 -8.85
N THR A 12 10.98 31.03 -8.73
CA THR A 12 11.00 32.49 -8.59
C THR A 12 11.71 32.91 -7.30
N LEU A 13 11.36 32.26 -6.19
CA LEU A 13 11.97 32.50 -4.88
C LEU A 13 13.47 32.19 -4.91
N SER A 14 13.84 31.05 -5.47
CA SER A 14 15.23 30.59 -5.59
C SER A 14 16.08 31.53 -6.43
N ALA A 15 15.54 32.09 -7.51
CA ALA A 15 16.26 33.03 -8.38
C ALA A 15 16.47 34.40 -7.70
N ALA A 16 15.60 34.80 -6.77
CA ALA A 16 15.63 36.14 -6.16
C ALA A 16 16.61 36.27 -4.98
N ARG A 17 17.02 35.14 -4.34
CA ARG A 17 17.74 35.22 -3.06
C ARG A 17 18.96 34.31 -3.03
N TYR A 18 20.12 34.83 -2.52
CA TYR A 18 21.30 34.01 -2.27
C TYR A 18 21.11 33.16 -0.99
N PRO A 19 21.36 31.82 -1.02
CA PRO A 19 21.07 30.93 0.09
C PRO A 19 22.13 30.96 1.18
N LEU A 20 21.94 31.75 2.22
CA LEU A 20 22.74 31.71 3.46
C LEU A 20 22.18 30.67 4.47
N HIS A 21 21.24 29.86 4.06
CA HIS A 21 20.57 28.78 4.81
C HIS A 21 20.95 27.39 4.28
N MET A 22 20.52 26.33 4.95
CA MET A 22 20.57 24.94 4.43
C MET A 22 19.65 24.78 3.21
N PRO A 23 19.88 23.83 2.31
CA PRO A 23 20.94 22.80 2.34
C PRO A 23 22.33 23.33 1.93
N GLY A 24 23.39 22.56 2.26
CA GLY A 24 24.81 22.95 2.03
C GLY A 24 25.20 23.02 0.56
N HIS A 25 24.50 22.42 -0.39
CA HIS A 25 24.77 22.53 -1.84
C HIS A 25 24.47 23.94 -2.40
N LYS A 26 23.82 24.83 -1.64
CA LYS A 26 23.56 26.24 -2.00
C LYS A 26 22.84 26.37 -3.37
N ARG A 27 21.96 25.44 -3.71
CA ARG A 27 21.23 25.39 -4.99
C ARG A 27 22.14 25.37 -6.24
N ARG A 28 23.41 24.99 -6.06
CA ARG A 28 24.33 24.78 -7.16
C ARG A 28 24.36 23.31 -7.50
N VAL A 29 24.20 23.00 -8.78
CA VAL A 29 24.33 21.64 -9.28
C VAL A 29 25.76 21.17 -8.98
N PRO A 30 25.95 20.13 -8.15
CA PRO A 30 27.26 19.52 -8.06
C PRO A 30 27.63 18.98 -9.45
N PRO A 31 28.88 18.68 -9.75
CA PRO A 31 29.30 18.16 -11.04
C PRO A 31 28.79 16.73 -11.31
N ALA A 32 27.54 16.43 -10.93
CA ALA A 32 26.83 15.21 -11.24
C ALA A 32 25.73 15.54 -12.27
N PRO A 33 25.81 15.04 -13.50
CA PRO A 33 24.81 15.34 -14.52
C PRO A 33 23.43 14.74 -14.12
N GLY A 34 22.35 15.49 -14.37
CA GLY A 34 20.99 14.97 -14.34
C GLY A 34 20.15 15.27 -13.09
N LEU A 35 20.57 16.20 -12.22
CA LEU A 35 19.81 16.56 -11.01
C LEU A 35 19.31 18.02 -11.07
N ASP A 36 18.37 18.31 -11.97
CA ASP A 36 17.78 19.66 -12.10
C ASP A 36 16.99 20.10 -10.86
N CYS A 37 16.60 19.16 -9.98
CA CYS A 37 15.84 19.44 -8.75
C CYS A 37 16.60 20.26 -7.70
N TYR A 38 17.92 20.41 -7.80
CA TYR A 38 18.69 21.24 -6.86
C TYR A 38 18.26 22.72 -6.80
N ALA A 39 17.65 23.24 -7.88
CA ALA A 39 17.13 24.59 -7.89
C ALA A 39 15.93 24.78 -6.94
N TRP A 40 15.21 23.69 -6.65
CA TRP A 40 14.01 23.67 -5.80
C TRP A 40 14.26 23.06 -4.42
N ASP A 41 15.46 22.54 -4.19
CA ASP A 41 15.82 21.94 -2.90
C ASP A 41 16.13 23.06 -1.91
N LEU A 42 15.11 23.37 -1.13
CA LEU A 42 15.07 24.46 -0.17
C LEU A 42 14.78 23.89 1.23
N THR A 43 14.75 24.76 2.22
CA THR A 43 14.20 24.49 3.55
C THR A 43 13.08 25.48 3.85
N GLU A 44 12.54 25.46 5.05
CA GLU A 44 11.43 26.29 5.57
C GLU A 44 11.85 27.76 5.72
N ILE A 45 12.20 28.42 4.61
CA ILE A 45 12.55 29.83 4.59
C ILE A 45 11.31 30.69 4.31
N ASP A 46 11.39 31.97 4.65
CA ASP A 46 10.33 32.93 4.36
C ASP A 46 9.90 32.91 2.89
N GLY A 47 8.64 32.58 2.66
CA GLY A 47 8.00 32.42 1.36
C GLY A 47 8.07 31.01 0.76
N ALA A 48 8.77 30.05 1.39
CA ALA A 48 8.76 28.64 0.97
C ALA A 48 7.72 27.80 1.71
N ASP A 49 7.14 28.34 2.79
CA ASP A 49 6.18 27.64 3.67
C ASP A 49 6.87 26.55 4.52
N ASP A 50 6.15 25.97 5.47
CA ASP A 50 6.59 24.86 6.33
C ASP A 50 5.58 23.71 6.22
N LEU A 51 6.03 22.48 5.92
CA LEU A 51 5.13 21.34 5.79
C LEU A 51 4.40 21.02 7.10
N HIS A 52 5.03 21.27 8.26
CA HIS A 52 4.48 20.99 9.58
C HIS A 52 3.55 22.10 10.10
N ASP A 53 3.61 23.31 9.54
CA ASP A 53 2.74 24.45 9.89
C ASP A 53 2.36 25.25 8.62
N ALA A 54 1.83 24.53 7.64
CA ALA A 54 1.59 25.08 6.31
C ALA A 54 0.43 26.09 6.31
N ASP A 55 0.74 27.36 5.97
CA ASP A 55 -0.22 28.45 5.83
C ASP A 55 -0.11 29.19 4.48
N GLY A 56 0.81 28.76 3.61
CA GLY A 56 1.17 29.41 2.34
C GLY A 56 1.03 28.50 1.12
N ILE A 57 2.12 28.38 0.36
CA ILE A 57 2.13 27.68 -0.93
C ILE A 57 1.92 26.16 -0.80
N LEU A 58 2.36 25.55 0.29
CA LEU A 58 2.15 24.14 0.59
C LEU A 58 0.70 23.89 1.01
N ALA A 59 0.15 24.77 1.87
CA ALA A 59 -1.27 24.71 2.22
C ALA A 59 -2.16 24.80 0.97
N ASP A 60 -1.88 25.72 0.05
CA ASP A 60 -2.60 25.86 -1.23
C ASP A 60 -2.47 24.58 -2.10
N ALA A 61 -1.28 23.94 -2.12
CA ALA A 61 -1.02 22.73 -2.89
C ALA A 61 -1.80 21.54 -2.31
N MET A 62 -1.76 21.34 -1.00
CA MET A 62 -2.50 20.30 -0.29
C MET A 62 -4.01 20.48 -0.40
N ALA A 63 -4.52 21.73 -0.34
CA ALA A 63 -5.94 22.03 -0.55
C ALA A 63 -6.40 21.69 -1.97
N ARG A 64 -5.58 21.91 -3.00
CA ARG A 64 -5.90 21.47 -4.38
C ARG A 64 -6.01 19.95 -4.48
N THR A 65 -5.09 19.23 -3.82
CA THR A 65 -5.12 17.76 -3.79
C THR A 65 -6.37 17.26 -3.06
N ALA A 66 -6.70 17.82 -1.90
CA ALA A 66 -7.92 17.48 -1.17
C ALA A 66 -9.17 17.70 -2.04
N ALA A 67 -9.26 18.84 -2.73
CA ALA A 67 -10.39 19.14 -3.63
C ALA A 67 -10.49 18.15 -4.80
N LEU A 68 -9.37 17.73 -5.38
CA LEU A 68 -9.33 16.75 -6.48
C LEU A 68 -9.85 15.38 -6.04
N TYR A 69 -9.52 14.94 -4.82
CA TYR A 69 -10.00 13.66 -4.26
C TYR A 69 -11.39 13.76 -3.61
N GLY A 70 -11.90 14.97 -3.40
CA GLY A 70 -13.13 15.19 -2.64
C GLY A 70 -12.97 14.96 -1.14
N ALA A 71 -11.75 15.07 -0.64
CA ALA A 71 -11.42 14.97 0.78
C ALA A 71 -11.63 16.34 1.47
N ARG A 72 -11.86 16.30 2.78
CA ARG A 72 -11.94 17.51 3.63
C ARG A 72 -10.57 18.18 3.77
N ARG A 73 -9.50 17.39 3.89
CA ARG A 73 -8.11 17.85 4.02
C ARG A 73 -7.14 16.80 3.48
N CYS A 74 -5.99 17.26 3.01
CA CYS A 74 -4.89 16.42 2.56
C CYS A 74 -3.58 16.92 3.17
N TRP A 75 -2.73 16.00 3.60
CA TRP A 75 -1.33 16.27 3.94
C TRP A 75 -0.41 15.56 2.95
N TYR A 76 0.65 16.24 2.52
CA TYR A 76 1.73 15.64 1.75
C TYR A 76 2.63 14.84 2.68
N LEU A 77 3.06 13.68 2.21
CA LEU A 77 3.98 12.80 2.94
C LEU A 77 5.23 12.60 2.08
N VAL A 78 6.37 12.95 2.63
CA VAL A 78 7.68 12.72 2.00
C VAL A 78 8.44 11.55 2.64
N GLY A 79 7.92 10.99 3.72
CA GLY A 79 8.32 9.71 4.34
C GLY A 79 7.52 8.51 3.85
N GLY A 80 6.70 8.68 2.80
CA GLY A 80 5.87 7.64 2.21
C GLY A 80 4.62 7.30 3.00
N SER A 81 3.81 6.37 2.48
CA SER A 81 2.62 5.86 3.18
C SER A 81 2.94 5.25 4.55
N THR A 82 4.18 4.84 4.78
CA THR A 82 4.62 4.35 6.10
C THR A 82 4.38 5.40 7.17
N VAL A 83 4.80 6.65 6.94
CA VAL A 83 4.57 7.76 7.88
C VAL A 83 3.08 8.03 8.06
N GLY A 84 2.31 8.07 6.97
CA GLY A 84 0.85 8.27 7.04
C GLY A 84 0.14 7.21 7.87
N LEU A 85 0.55 5.94 7.76
CA LEU A 85 -0.01 4.84 8.56
C LEU A 85 0.39 4.96 10.04
N LEU A 86 1.68 5.24 10.33
CA LEU A 86 2.14 5.42 11.70
C LEU A 86 1.41 6.59 12.38
N ALA A 87 1.40 7.75 11.72
CA ALA A 87 0.78 8.96 12.25
C ALA A 87 -0.75 8.81 12.36
N GLY A 88 -1.42 8.30 11.32
CA GLY A 88 -2.86 8.13 11.30
C GLY A 88 -3.35 7.14 12.35
N ILE A 89 -2.71 5.98 12.49
CA ILE A 89 -3.08 5.00 13.53
C ILE A 89 -2.84 5.58 14.92
N ARG A 90 -1.71 6.27 15.11
CA ARG A 90 -1.39 6.87 16.42
C ARG A 90 -2.32 8.03 16.79
N ALA A 91 -2.82 8.78 15.79
CA ALA A 91 -3.82 9.82 16.00
C ALA A 91 -5.18 9.24 16.43
N LEU A 92 -5.57 8.09 15.89
CA LEU A 92 -6.83 7.44 16.20
C LEU A 92 -6.78 6.57 17.47
N ALA A 93 -5.62 6.00 17.79
CA ALA A 93 -5.46 5.02 18.87
C ALA A 93 -4.44 5.48 19.92
N PRO A 94 -4.87 5.95 21.10
CA PRO A 94 -4.00 6.21 22.24
C PRO A 94 -3.18 4.97 22.65
N PHE A 95 -2.07 5.18 23.37
CA PHE A 95 -1.23 4.08 23.88
C PHE A 95 -2.05 3.04 24.64
N GLY A 96 -1.78 1.76 24.37
CA GLY A 96 -2.40 0.62 25.05
C GLY A 96 -3.84 0.34 24.67
N SER A 97 -4.40 1.08 23.68
CA SER A 97 -5.78 0.84 23.26
C SER A 97 -5.93 -0.40 22.38
N THR A 98 -7.18 -0.85 22.22
CA THR A 98 -7.56 -1.90 21.30
C THR A 98 -7.81 -1.33 19.90
N VAL A 99 -7.33 -2.01 18.87
CA VAL A 99 -7.61 -1.73 17.45
C VAL A 99 -8.05 -2.98 16.72
N ILE A 100 -8.87 -2.82 15.69
CA ILE A 100 -9.26 -3.91 14.78
C ILE A 100 -8.48 -3.70 13.48
N ALA A 101 -7.69 -4.68 13.05
CA ALA A 101 -6.86 -4.55 11.87
C ALA A 101 -6.95 -5.79 10.95
N ALA A 102 -6.91 -5.56 9.63
CA ALA A 102 -6.86 -6.66 8.68
C ALA A 102 -5.49 -7.37 8.76
N ARG A 103 -5.50 -8.71 8.80
CA ARG A 103 -4.28 -9.53 8.92
C ARG A 103 -3.34 -9.35 7.73
N ASN A 104 -3.87 -9.06 6.56
CA ASN A 104 -3.13 -8.83 5.32
C ASN A 104 -2.63 -7.39 5.14
N CYS A 105 -2.60 -6.59 6.20
CA CYS A 105 -2.09 -5.22 6.14
C CYS A 105 -0.55 -5.18 6.01
N HIS A 106 -0.06 -4.05 5.52
CA HIS A 106 1.37 -3.80 5.39
C HIS A 106 2.05 -3.74 6.76
N LYS A 107 3.34 -4.11 6.82
CA LYS A 107 4.16 -4.11 8.05
C LYS A 107 4.11 -2.79 8.83
N ALA A 108 3.86 -1.64 8.18
CA ALA A 108 3.75 -0.36 8.86
C ALA A 108 2.59 -0.32 9.87
N VAL A 109 1.50 -1.05 9.62
CA VAL A 109 0.39 -1.19 10.57
C VAL A 109 0.83 -1.98 11.81
N TYR A 110 1.58 -3.07 11.62
CA TYR A 110 2.16 -3.85 12.72
C TYR A 110 3.14 -3.01 13.54
N HIS A 111 3.99 -2.21 12.87
CA HIS A 111 4.89 -1.30 13.57
C HIS A 111 4.13 -0.20 14.34
N ALA A 112 3.01 0.30 13.82
CA ALA A 112 2.17 1.25 14.57
C ALA A 112 1.56 0.59 15.82
N ILE A 113 1.11 -0.66 15.71
CA ILE A 113 0.61 -1.47 16.82
C ILE A 113 1.71 -1.69 17.87
N GLU A 114 2.92 -2.05 17.43
CA GLU A 114 4.10 -2.18 18.29
C GLU A 114 4.43 -0.88 19.03
N LEU A 115 4.63 0.22 18.28
CA LEU A 115 5.00 1.52 18.85
C LEU A 115 3.93 2.10 19.76
N GLY A 116 2.65 1.88 19.47
CA GLY A 116 1.51 2.29 20.29
C GLY A 116 1.22 1.34 21.45
N GLN A 117 1.94 0.21 21.55
CA GLN A 117 1.66 -0.85 22.53
C GLN A 117 0.20 -1.32 22.46
N LEU A 118 -0.37 -1.34 21.25
CA LEU A 118 -1.79 -1.59 21.03
C LEU A 118 -2.12 -3.08 21.14
N THR A 119 -3.34 -3.38 21.54
CA THR A 119 -3.93 -4.70 21.44
C THR A 119 -4.63 -4.83 20.09
N ALA A 120 -4.21 -5.78 19.25
CA ALA A 120 -4.78 -6.00 17.94
C ALA A 120 -5.83 -7.11 17.93
N CYS A 121 -7.05 -6.79 17.46
CA CYS A 121 -8.05 -7.78 17.07
C CYS A 121 -7.95 -7.98 15.55
N TRP A 122 -7.47 -9.15 15.12
CA TRP A 122 -7.20 -9.40 13.72
C TRP A 122 -8.44 -9.84 12.94
N LEU A 123 -8.69 -9.18 11.80
CA LEU A 123 -9.61 -9.64 10.77
C LEU A 123 -8.81 -10.46 9.75
N THR A 124 -9.14 -11.73 9.60
CA THR A 124 -8.49 -12.59 8.59
C THR A 124 -9.42 -12.73 7.39
N PRO A 125 -9.10 -12.07 6.26
CA PRO A 125 -9.89 -12.22 5.05
C PRO A 125 -9.85 -13.67 4.55
N PRO A 126 -10.88 -14.14 3.82
CA PRO A 126 -10.84 -15.45 3.17
C PRO A 126 -9.68 -15.49 2.15
N VAL A 127 -9.25 -16.70 1.81
CA VAL A 127 -8.20 -16.90 0.81
C VAL A 127 -8.83 -17.48 -0.46
N ASP A 128 -8.61 -16.84 -1.59
CA ASP A 128 -9.04 -17.34 -2.89
C ASP A 128 -8.32 -18.66 -3.21
N PRO A 129 -9.05 -19.74 -3.50
CA PRO A 129 -8.44 -21.05 -3.70
C PRO A 129 -7.76 -21.19 -5.06
N GLN A 130 -8.02 -20.32 -6.03
CA GLN A 130 -7.45 -20.39 -7.37
C GLN A 130 -6.10 -19.71 -7.45
N PHE A 131 -5.96 -18.56 -6.79
CA PHE A 131 -4.72 -17.76 -6.80
C PHE A 131 -3.94 -17.82 -5.48
N GLY A 132 -4.54 -18.31 -4.38
CA GLY A 132 -3.89 -18.41 -3.07
C GLY A 132 -3.60 -17.04 -2.45
N ILE A 133 -4.41 -16.03 -2.75
CA ILE A 133 -4.30 -14.66 -2.25
C ILE A 133 -5.47 -14.32 -1.32
N TYR A 134 -5.30 -13.29 -0.50
CA TYR A 134 -6.39 -12.82 0.35
C TYR A 134 -7.52 -12.17 -0.47
N GLY A 135 -8.75 -12.53 -0.13
CA GLY A 135 -9.98 -11.92 -0.61
C GLY A 135 -10.31 -10.62 0.13
N SER A 136 -11.55 -10.16 -0.05
CA SER A 136 -12.06 -8.96 0.60
C SER A 136 -12.34 -9.17 2.08
N VAL A 137 -12.12 -8.14 2.88
CA VAL A 137 -12.66 -8.09 4.25
C VAL A 137 -14.18 -7.92 4.14
N ARG A 138 -14.93 -8.83 4.77
CA ARG A 138 -16.40 -8.82 4.71
C ARG A 138 -16.97 -7.84 5.73
N PRO A 139 -17.96 -7.01 5.38
CA PRO A 139 -18.63 -6.11 6.32
C PRO A 139 -19.16 -6.82 7.58
N ALA A 140 -19.67 -8.05 7.43
CA ALA A 140 -20.15 -8.84 8.56
C ALA A 140 -19.04 -9.21 9.56
N ASP A 141 -17.84 -9.49 9.09
CA ASP A 141 -16.70 -9.81 9.95
C ASP A 141 -16.24 -8.57 10.74
N VAL A 142 -16.29 -7.38 10.12
CA VAL A 142 -16.02 -6.10 10.81
C VAL A 142 -17.08 -5.83 11.88
N ALA A 143 -18.36 -6.04 11.56
CA ALA A 143 -19.44 -5.88 12.54
C ALA A 143 -19.24 -6.81 13.76
N ALA A 144 -18.95 -8.08 13.52
CA ALA A 144 -18.71 -9.07 14.56
C ALA A 144 -17.47 -8.73 15.41
N ALA A 145 -16.40 -8.24 14.80
CA ALA A 145 -15.20 -7.81 15.51
C ALA A 145 -15.45 -6.58 16.40
N LEU A 146 -16.23 -5.61 15.92
CA LEU A 146 -16.64 -4.44 16.70
C LEU A 146 -17.55 -4.81 17.87
N ASP A 147 -18.44 -5.80 17.69
CA ASP A 147 -19.28 -6.30 18.76
C ASP A 147 -18.48 -7.08 19.82
N ALA A 148 -17.41 -7.78 19.40
CA ALA A 148 -16.49 -8.50 20.29
C ALA A 148 -15.47 -7.58 21.00
N ALA A 149 -15.13 -6.44 20.41
CA ALA A 149 -14.21 -5.45 20.97
C ALA A 149 -14.85 -4.04 20.97
N PRO A 150 -15.83 -3.80 21.86
CA PRO A 150 -16.59 -2.53 21.87
C PRO A 150 -15.77 -1.32 22.32
N ASP A 151 -14.57 -1.53 22.87
CA ASP A 151 -13.58 -0.52 23.25
C ASP A 151 -12.57 -0.20 22.12
N ALA A 152 -12.70 -0.84 20.96
CA ALA A 152 -11.82 -0.59 19.83
C ALA A 152 -11.85 0.88 19.40
N ARG A 153 -10.66 1.47 19.22
CA ARG A 153 -10.50 2.90 18.92
C ARG A 153 -10.53 3.20 17.43
N CYS A 154 -10.17 2.24 16.58
CA CYS A 154 -10.29 2.36 15.13
C CYS A 154 -10.31 0.99 14.47
N VAL A 155 -10.82 0.98 13.22
CA VAL A 155 -10.69 -0.13 12.28
C VAL A 155 -9.65 0.26 11.22
N ILE A 156 -8.74 -0.66 10.87
CA ILE A 156 -7.64 -0.45 9.94
C ILE A 156 -7.71 -1.52 8.85
N LEU A 157 -7.91 -1.12 7.61
CA LEU A 157 -8.02 -2.04 6.47
C LEU A 157 -7.06 -1.65 5.34
N THR A 158 -6.67 -2.64 4.53
CA THR A 158 -5.96 -2.41 3.26
C THR A 158 -6.90 -2.67 2.09
N SER A 159 -7.15 -1.66 1.26
CA SER A 159 -7.98 -1.76 0.07
C SER A 159 -7.59 -0.68 -0.95
N PRO A 160 -7.13 -1.06 -2.17
CA PRO A 160 -6.94 -2.44 -2.62
C PRO A 160 -5.77 -3.16 -1.94
N THR A 161 -5.79 -4.50 -1.98
CA THR A 161 -4.61 -5.31 -1.61
C THR A 161 -3.49 -5.10 -2.63
N TYR A 162 -2.33 -5.69 -2.38
CA TYR A 162 -1.20 -5.64 -3.31
C TYR A 162 -1.55 -6.21 -4.69
N GLU A 163 -2.35 -7.28 -4.71
CA GLU A 163 -2.83 -7.96 -5.91
C GLU A 163 -4.05 -7.28 -6.55
N GLY A 164 -4.64 -6.28 -5.90
CA GLY A 164 -5.73 -5.48 -6.44
C GLY A 164 -7.13 -5.85 -5.95
N VAL A 165 -7.28 -6.68 -4.92
CA VAL A 165 -8.60 -7.01 -4.36
C VAL A 165 -9.12 -5.87 -3.49
N LEU A 166 -10.34 -5.40 -3.74
CA LEU A 166 -11.01 -4.35 -2.96
C LEU A 166 -12.00 -4.94 -1.98
N SER A 167 -12.21 -4.24 -0.87
CA SER A 167 -13.29 -4.49 0.09
C SER A 167 -14.41 -3.46 -0.05
N ASP A 168 -15.62 -3.78 0.43
CA ASP A 168 -16.76 -2.84 0.44
C ASP A 168 -16.58 -1.79 1.55
N ILE A 169 -15.69 -0.85 1.28
CA ILE A 169 -15.32 0.20 2.23
C ILE A 169 -16.54 1.05 2.63
N ARG A 170 -17.50 1.27 1.73
CA ARG A 170 -18.70 2.06 2.03
C ARG A 170 -19.54 1.40 3.13
N THR A 171 -19.92 0.14 2.95
CA THR A 171 -20.69 -0.60 3.95
C THR A 171 -19.91 -0.75 5.26
N ILE A 172 -18.59 -0.95 5.17
CA ILE A 172 -17.74 -1.03 6.35
C ILE A 172 -17.68 0.31 7.09
N ALA A 173 -17.54 1.44 6.39
CA ALA A 173 -17.56 2.78 7.01
C ALA A 173 -18.90 3.04 7.72
N GLU A 174 -20.03 2.70 7.09
CA GLU A 174 -21.35 2.83 7.72
C GLU A 174 -21.46 2.01 9.03
N ILE A 175 -20.93 0.78 9.04
CA ILE A 175 -20.89 -0.08 10.22
C ILE A 175 -20.02 0.52 11.35
N CYS A 176 -18.84 1.04 11.00
CA CYS A 176 -17.92 1.69 11.94
C CYS A 176 -18.56 2.97 12.52
N HIS A 177 -19.07 3.83 11.67
CA HIS A 177 -19.68 5.12 12.07
C HIS A 177 -20.93 4.92 12.95
N ALA A 178 -21.74 3.90 12.69
CA ALA A 178 -22.88 3.56 13.55
C ALA A 178 -22.47 3.24 14.99
N ARG A 179 -21.19 2.91 15.22
CA ARG A 179 -20.60 2.64 16.54
C ARG A 179 -19.67 3.76 17.04
N GLY A 180 -19.55 4.85 16.27
CA GLY A 180 -18.64 5.97 16.58
C GLY A 180 -17.16 5.61 16.49
N VAL A 181 -16.79 4.58 15.72
CA VAL A 181 -15.42 4.11 15.53
C VAL A 181 -14.91 4.59 14.16
N PRO A 182 -13.78 5.31 14.08
CA PRO A 182 -13.21 5.76 12.82
C PRO A 182 -12.61 4.59 12.02
N LEU A 183 -12.66 4.73 10.68
CA LEU A 183 -12.07 3.82 9.72
C LEU A 183 -10.84 4.46 9.06
N LEU A 184 -9.67 3.82 9.21
CA LEU A 184 -8.47 4.13 8.45
C LEU A 184 -8.29 3.10 7.33
N VAL A 185 -8.11 3.56 6.10
CA VAL A 185 -7.83 2.70 4.94
C VAL A 185 -6.42 2.95 4.42
N ASP A 186 -5.62 1.89 4.44
CA ASP A 186 -4.39 1.83 3.66
C ASP A 186 -4.76 1.61 2.18
N GLU A 187 -4.85 2.68 1.45
CA GLU A 187 -5.09 2.74 0.01
C GLU A 187 -3.78 3.05 -0.75
N ALA A 188 -2.64 2.59 -0.24
CA ALA A 188 -1.34 2.87 -0.85
C ALA A 188 -1.25 2.40 -2.31
N HIS A 189 -1.99 1.37 -2.69
CA HIS A 189 -2.09 0.89 -4.07
C HIS A 189 -3.28 1.47 -4.85
N GLY A 190 -3.97 2.47 -4.31
CA GLY A 190 -5.20 3.04 -4.86
C GLY A 190 -5.20 4.55 -5.05
N ALA A 191 -4.04 5.21 -5.12
CA ALA A 191 -3.98 6.67 -5.34
C ALA A 191 -4.68 7.12 -6.63
N HIS A 192 -4.94 6.23 -7.58
CA HIS A 192 -5.69 6.49 -8.81
C HIS A 192 -7.22 6.43 -8.66
N TYR A 193 -7.75 6.13 -7.47
CA TYR A 193 -9.20 6.14 -7.21
C TYR A 193 -9.73 7.57 -6.98
N LEU A 194 -9.64 8.40 -8.01
CA LEU A 194 -10.21 9.74 -8.01
C LEU A 194 -11.71 9.72 -8.36
N PRO A 195 -12.48 10.75 -7.99
CA PRO A 195 -13.91 10.81 -8.33
C PRO A 195 -14.21 10.63 -9.82
N PHE A 196 -13.42 11.22 -10.71
CA PHE A 196 -13.60 11.06 -12.16
C PHE A 196 -13.21 9.66 -12.66
N ALA A 197 -12.30 8.96 -12.00
CA ALA A 197 -11.81 7.63 -12.40
C ALA A 197 -12.94 6.58 -12.39
N ALA A 198 -13.97 6.78 -11.58
CA ALA A 198 -15.14 5.91 -11.53
C ALA A 198 -15.86 5.78 -12.89
N ARG A 199 -15.77 6.79 -13.76
CA ARG A 199 -16.32 6.78 -15.13
C ARG A 199 -15.58 5.79 -16.04
N TYR A 200 -14.34 5.49 -15.71
CA TYR A 200 -13.45 4.62 -16.47
C TYR A 200 -13.24 3.25 -15.80
N GLY A 201 -14.10 2.90 -14.82
CA GLY A 201 -14.11 1.57 -14.18
C GLY A 201 -13.41 1.50 -12.83
N TRP A 202 -12.63 2.51 -12.41
CA TRP A 202 -11.99 2.55 -11.08
C TRP A 202 -12.96 3.11 -10.04
N ARG A 203 -13.78 2.20 -9.47
CA ARG A 203 -14.78 2.52 -8.44
C ARG A 203 -14.29 2.02 -7.09
N GLY A 204 -14.76 2.66 -6.00
CA GLY A 204 -14.50 2.16 -4.65
C GLY A 204 -13.33 2.82 -3.93
N GLY A 205 -12.92 4.02 -4.35
CA GLY A 205 -11.95 4.83 -3.62
C GLY A 205 -12.40 5.10 -2.19
N ALA A 206 -11.50 4.94 -1.21
CA ALA A 206 -11.83 4.96 0.21
C ALA A 206 -12.34 6.33 0.68
N VAL A 207 -11.84 7.45 0.11
CA VAL A 207 -12.34 8.81 0.38
C VAL A 207 -13.82 8.91 0.00
N ALA A 208 -14.17 8.56 -1.25
CA ALA A 208 -15.54 8.61 -1.73
C ALA A 208 -16.46 7.57 -1.07
N ALA A 209 -15.89 6.53 -0.49
CA ALA A 209 -16.61 5.50 0.27
C ALA A 209 -16.88 5.90 1.73
N GLY A 210 -16.25 6.97 2.24
CA GLY A 210 -16.53 7.51 3.56
C GLY A 210 -15.53 7.07 4.65
N ALA A 211 -14.36 6.54 4.31
CA ALA A 211 -13.31 6.31 5.29
C ALA A 211 -12.85 7.64 5.92
N ASP A 212 -12.50 7.64 7.21
CA ASP A 212 -12.13 8.85 7.95
C ASP A 212 -10.70 9.30 7.64
N LEU A 213 -9.76 8.36 7.60
CA LEU A 213 -8.39 8.59 7.15
C LEU A 213 -8.03 7.62 6.02
N VAL A 214 -7.39 8.14 4.97
CA VAL A 214 -6.99 7.35 3.81
C VAL A 214 -5.53 7.66 3.47
N VAL A 215 -4.68 6.63 3.41
CA VAL A 215 -3.26 6.77 3.05
C VAL A 215 -3.03 6.25 1.65
N GLN A 216 -2.50 7.11 0.76
CA GLN A 216 -2.31 6.80 -0.67
C GLN A 216 -0.85 7.03 -1.08
N SER A 217 -0.18 6.03 -1.66
CA SER A 217 1.14 6.23 -2.27
C SER A 217 0.98 6.77 -3.69
N ALA A 218 1.25 8.05 -3.88
CA ALA A 218 1.17 8.69 -5.20
C ALA A 218 2.12 8.00 -6.20
N HIS A 219 3.34 7.68 -5.77
CA HIS A 219 4.38 7.07 -6.61
C HIS A 219 4.10 5.65 -7.11
N LYS A 220 3.10 4.92 -6.55
CA LYS A 220 2.85 3.52 -6.96
C LYS A 220 2.00 3.41 -8.21
N THR A 221 1.03 4.28 -8.36
CA THR A 221 0.03 4.19 -9.44
C THR A 221 -0.12 5.48 -10.25
N LEU A 222 0.53 6.56 -9.82
CA LEU A 222 0.48 7.89 -10.45
C LEU A 222 1.90 8.42 -10.72
N PRO A 223 2.05 9.43 -11.62
CA PRO A 223 3.34 9.99 -12.00
C PRO A 223 3.91 10.92 -10.91
N SER A 224 4.37 10.34 -9.81
CA SER A 224 5.06 11.05 -8.74
C SER A 224 6.34 10.31 -8.35
N LEU A 225 7.30 11.01 -7.77
CA LEU A 225 8.59 10.43 -7.38
C LEU A 225 8.40 9.40 -6.25
N THR A 226 9.23 8.36 -6.26
CA THR A 226 9.25 7.35 -5.19
C THR A 226 9.34 8.03 -3.82
N GLN A 227 8.63 7.45 -2.82
CA GLN A 227 8.52 7.95 -1.45
C GLN A 227 7.39 8.97 -1.25
N THR A 228 6.80 9.53 -2.31
CA THR A 228 5.67 10.48 -2.19
C THR A 228 4.37 9.77 -1.86
N ALA A 229 3.60 10.37 -0.95
CA ALA A 229 2.27 9.87 -0.58
C ALA A 229 1.34 11.00 -0.11
N PHE A 230 0.07 10.67 0.05
CA PHE A 230 -0.97 11.53 0.61
C PHE A 230 -1.58 10.88 1.85
N LEU A 231 -1.90 11.69 2.86
CA LEU A 231 -2.84 11.35 3.92
C LEU A 231 -4.08 12.22 3.73
N GLN A 232 -5.23 11.60 3.49
CA GLN A 232 -6.50 12.28 3.30
C GLN A 232 -7.33 12.16 4.57
N LEU A 233 -7.94 13.26 4.99
CA LEU A 233 -8.97 13.32 6.03
C LEU A 233 -10.32 13.55 5.36
N ASN A 234 -11.32 12.77 5.77
CA ASN A 234 -12.69 12.94 5.24
C ASN A 234 -13.66 13.04 6.40
N GLY A 235 -14.07 12.36 7.21
CA GLY A 235 -15.07 12.46 8.26
C GLY A 235 -14.74 13.42 9.42
N ASP A 236 -15.52 13.30 10.49
CA ASP A 236 -15.38 14.09 11.71
C ASP A 236 -14.88 13.24 12.90
N LEU A 237 -14.66 11.92 12.72
CA LEU A 237 -14.22 11.03 13.78
C LEU A 237 -12.70 11.07 14.03
N ALA A 238 -11.92 11.66 13.11
CA ALA A 238 -10.49 11.92 13.28
C ALA A 238 -10.27 13.41 13.56
N ASP A 239 -9.53 13.71 14.65
CA ASP A 239 -9.15 15.07 14.99
C ASP A 239 -7.96 15.51 14.12
N PRO A 240 -8.11 16.52 13.24
CA PRO A 240 -7.03 17.00 12.39
C PRO A 240 -5.83 17.51 13.19
N ALA A 241 -6.03 18.14 14.35
CA ALA A 241 -4.94 18.64 15.19
C ALA A 241 -4.09 17.48 15.73
N GLU A 242 -4.74 16.37 16.13
CA GLU A 242 -4.00 15.18 16.57
C GLU A 242 -3.27 14.49 15.40
N VAL A 243 -3.86 14.47 14.20
CA VAL A 243 -3.18 13.97 12.99
C VAL A 243 -1.92 14.79 12.71
N GLU A 244 -2.00 16.12 12.73
CA GLU A 244 -0.86 17.02 12.53
C GLU A 244 0.22 16.80 13.59
N ARG A 245 -0.17 16.70 14.85
CA ARG A 245 0.76 16.41 15.95
C ARG A 245 1.50 15.08 15.74
N GLN A 246 0.83 14.06 15.19
CA GLN A 246 1.48 12.78 14.90
C GLN A 246 2.34 12.83 13.63
N LEU A 247 1.96 13.62 12.65
CA LEU A 247 2.81 13.88 11.48
C LEU A 247 4.11 14.57 11.89
N ASP A 248 4.06 15.55 12.80
CA ASP A 248 5.25 16.18 13.36
C ASP A 248 6.19 15.19 14.09
N VAL A 249 5.63 14.12 14.68
CA VAL A 249 6.44 13.07 15.35
C VAL A 249 7.08 12.10 14.34
N PHE A 250 6.40 11.73 13.25
CA PHE A 250 6.81 10.64 12.39
C PHE A 250 7.40 11.09 11.05
N GLU A 251 7.09 12.30 10.58
CA GLU A 251 7.67 12.86 9.37
C GLU A 251 9.03 13.53 9.69
N THR A 252 9.83 13.70 8.68
CA THR A 252 11.13 14.38 8.83
C THR A 252 10.94 15.87 9.11
N SER A 253 11.77 16.44 10.00
CA SER A 253 11.81 17.87 10.27
C SER A 253 12.45 18.70 9.13
N SER A 254 12.96 18.05 8.08
CA SER A 254 13.54 18.70 6.90
C SER A 254 12.92 18.05 5.66
N PRO A 255 11.64 18.34 5.35
CA PRO A 255 10.91 17.69 4.28
C PRO A 255 11.46 18.10 2.90
N SER A 256 11.60 17.12 2.01
CA SER A 256 12.15 17.34 0.66
C SER A 256 11.18 18.12 -0.23
N TYR A 257 11.55 19.37 -0.56
CA TYR A 257 10.77 20.19 -1.52
C TYR A 257 10.67 19.57 -2.91
N PRO A 258 11.69 18.92 -3.49
CA PRO A 258 11.56 18.18 -4.73
C PRO A 258 10.45 17.11 -4.71
N LEU A 259 10.28 16.40 -3.58
CA LEU A 259 9.20 15.44 -3.44
C LEU A 259 7.82 16.12 -3.36
N MET A 260 7.72 17.25 -2.65
CA MET A 260 6.48 18.03 -2.57
C MET A 260 6.11 18.66 -3.93
N VAL A 261 7.09 19.14 -4.69
CA VAL A 261 6.90 19.59 -6.08
C VAL A 261 6.37 18.47 -6.96
N SER A 262 6.89 17.24 -6.78
CA SER A 262 6.40 16.06 -7.52
C SER A 262 4.95 15.72 -7.18
N LEU A 263 4.52 15.86 -5.92
CA LEU A 263 3.12 15.67 -5.50
C LEU A 263 2.19 16.72 -6.11
N ASP A 264 2.55 18.01 -6.05
CA ASP A 264 1.77 19.08 -6.66
C ASP A 264 1.70 18.96 -8.18
N GLY A 265 2.83 18.61 -8.81
CA GLY A 265 2.89 18.36 -10.26
C GLY A 265 1.99 17.22 -10.69
N CYS A 266 1.99 16.13 -9.94
CA CYS A 266 1.08 15.00 -10.15
C CYS A 266 -0.39 15.43 -10.00
N THR A 267 -0.74 16.17 -8.94
CA THR A 267 -2.10 16.69 -8.73
C THR A 267 -2.57 17.57 -9.89
N ARG A 268 -1.71 18.45 -10.38
CA ARG A 268 -2.03 19.34 -11.51
C ARG A 268 -2.21 18.57 -12.80
N TRP A 269 -1.30 17.64 -13.09
CA TRP A 269 -1.43 16.79 -14.26
C TRP A 269 -2.74 16.00 -14.23
N LEU A 270 -3.14 15.47 -13.06
CA LEU A 270 -4.43 14.79 -12.91
C LEU A 270 -5.63 15.71 -13.16
N ALA A 271 -5.54 16.96 -12.72
CA ALA A 271 -6.60 17.95 -12.94
C ALA A 271 -6.73 18.37 -14.42
N ASP A 272 -5.61 18.48 -15.13
CA ASP A 272 -5.57 19.00 -16.50
C ASP A 272 -5.75 17.88 -17.55
N GLU A 273 -5.07 16.74 -17.37
CA GLU A 273 -4.97 15.67 -18.37
C GLU A 273 -5.50 14.32 -17.85
N GLY A 274 -5.82 14.21 -16.56
CA GLY A 274 -6.16 12.94 -15.92
C GLY A 274 -7.31 12.20 -16.59
N GLU A 275 -8.41 12.89 -16.95
CA GLU A 275 -9.55 12.24 -17.60
C GLU A 275 -9.18 11.60 -18.94
N ALA A 276 -8.40 12.28 -19.76
CA ALA A 276 -7.96 11.75 -21.05
C ALA A 276 -6.99 10.56 -20.86
N ALA A 277 -6.06 10.67 -19.90
CA ALA A 277 -5.11 9.62 -19.59
C ALA A 277 -5.78 8.35 -19.05
N PHE A 278 -6.79 8.49 -18.18
CA PHE A 278 -7.56 7.36 -17.64
C PHE A 278 -8.46 6.71 -18.69
N ALA A 279 -9.06 7.50 -19.59
CA ALA A 279 -9.82 6.98 -20.74
C ALA A 279 -8.91 6.12 -21.64
N ALA A 280 -7.71 6.62 -21.96
CA ALA A 280 -6.73 5.90 -22.74
C ALA A 280 -6.23 4.64 -22.02
N TRP A 281 -5.95 4.72 -20.72
CA TRP A 281 -5.57 3.57 -19.90
C TRP A 281 -6.66 2.49 -19.90
N ARG A 282 -7.93 2.87 -19.71
CA ARG A 282 -9.09 1.94 -19.78
C ARG A 282 -9.14 1.25 -21.14
N THR A 283 -9.01 2.00 -22.23
CA THR A 283 -9.03 1.45 -23.60
C THR A 283 -7.92 0.40 -23.79
N ARG A 284 -6.72 0.66 -23.31
CA ARG A 284 -5.59 -0.31 -23.38
C ARG A 284 -5.87 -1.57 -22.57
N LEU A 285 -6.44 -1.44 -21.35
CA LEU A 285 -6.81 -2.58 -20.51
C LEU A 285 -7.92 -3.42 -21.13
N ASP A 286 -8.94 -2.79 -21.74
CA ASP A 286 -10.02 -3.51 -22.44
C ASP A 286 -9.49 -4.28 -23.66
N ALA A 287 -8.57 -3.68 -24.41
CA ALA A 287 -7.91 -4.33 -25.54
C ALA A 287 -7.05 -5.52 -25.07
N PHE A 288 -6.31 -5.34 -23.98
CA PHE A 288 -5.51 -6.42 -23.37
C PHE A 288 -6.41 -7.57 -22.90
N ASP A 289 -7.48 -7.27 -22.16
CA ASP A 289 -8.45 -8.27 -21.69
C ASP A 289 -9.01 -9.12 -22.86
N ALA A 290 -9.38 -8.44 -23.95
CA ALA A 290 -9.86 -9.12 -25.14
C ALA A 290 -8.78 -9.98 -25.81
N ALA A 291 -7.55 -9.48 -25.88
CA ALA A 291 -6.42 -10.17 -26.53
C ALA A 291 -6.01 -11.44 -25.79
N VAL A 292 -6.07 -11.48 -24.44
CA VAL A 292 -5.61 -12.63 -23.65
C VAL A 292 -6.71 -13.67 -23.36
N ARG A 293 -7.88 -13.53 -23.95
CA ARG A 293 -9.07 -14.36 -23.63
C ARG A 293 -8.93 -15.82 -24.04
N ASP A 294 -8.13 -16.13 -25.04
CA ASP A 294 -7.93 -17.47 -25.56
C ASP A 294 -6.67 -18.19 -25.04
N LEU A 295 -5.95 -17.59 -24.07
CA LEU A 295 -4.86 -18.26 -23.37
C LEU A 295 -5.36 -19.51 -22.66
N LYS A 296 -4.58 -20.61 -22.74
CA LYS A 296 -4.96 -21.93 -22.25
C LYS A 296 -4.17 -22.37 -21.03
N ASN A 297 -2.90 -22.00 -21.00
CA ASN A 297 -1.93 -22.43 -20.00
C ASN A 297 -1.51 -21.28 -19.07
N THR A 298 -2.05 -20.08 -19.30
CA THR A 298 -1.82 -18.89 -18.48
C THR A 298 -3.14 -18.39 -17.93
N LYS A 299 -3.23 -18.28 -16.60
CA LYS A 299 -4.39 -17.65 -15.95
C LYS A 299 -4.03 -16.22 -15.52
N ILE A 300 -4.98 -15.32 -15.70
CA ILE A 300 -4.86 -13.91 -15.28
C ILE A 300 -6.07 -13.60 -14.41
N LEU A 301 -5.83 -13.12 -13.21
CA LEU A 301 -6.89 -12.82 -12.24
C LEU A 301 -7.87 -11.78 -12.78
N CYS A 302 -9.15 -12.10 -12.77
CA CYS A 302 -10.25 -11.22 -13.20
C CYS A 302 -10.04 -10.60 -14.60
N CYS A 303 -9.39 -11.32 -15.51
CA CYS A 303 -9.03 -10.83 -16.84
C CYS A 303 -9.11 -11.98 -17.85
N GLY A 304 -9.41 -11.65 -19.11
CA GLY A 304 -9.50 -12.63 -20.20
C GLY A 304 -10.65 -13.61 -20.00
N ALA A 305 -10.33 -14.87 -19.77
CA ALA A 305 -11.30 -15.93 -19.53
C ALA A 305 -11.73 -16.04 -18.06
N ASP A 306 -11.02 -15.38 -17.16
CA ASP A 306 -11.29 -15.40 -15.72
C ASP A 306 -12.17 -14.21 -15.32
N ALA A 307 -13.39 -14.50 -14.84
CA ALA A 307 -14.33 -13.45 -14.46
C ALA A 307 -14.36 -13.25 -12.94
N LEU A 308 -14.60 -12.02 -12.49
CA LEU A 308 -14.76 -11.68 -11.07
C LEU A 308 -15.79 -12.59 -10.36
N THR A 309 -16.82 -13.05 -11.07
CA THR A 309 -17.84 -13.96 -10.53
C THR A 309 -17.31 -15.35 -10.19
N ALA A 310 -16.11 -15.70 -10.65
CA ALA A 310 -15.44 -16.94 -10.27
C ALA A 310 -14.77 -16.84 -8.87
N HIS A 311 -14.71 -15.64 -8.31
CA HIS A 311 -14.07 -15.33 -7.03
C HIS A 311 -15.12 -14.78 -6.04
N PRO A 312 -15.92 -15.64 -5.39
CA PRO A 312 -17.05 -15.21 -4.55
C PRO A 312 -16.64 -14.40 -3.30
N ASP A 313 -15.39 -14.50 -2.90
CA ASP A 313 -14.82 -13.74 -1.77
C ASP A 313 -14.23 -12.38 -2.18
N PHE A 314 -14.37 -11.96 -3.45
CA PHE A 314 -13.95 -10.65 -3.92
C PHE A 314 -15.15 -9.72 -4.09
N PHE A 315 -15.13 -8.59 -3.43
CA PHE A 315 -16.09 -7.50 -3.67
C PHE A 315 -15.86 -6.85 -5.03
N ALA A 316 -14.60 -6.52 -5.32
CA ALA A 316 -14.16 -6.00 -6.61
C ALA A 316 -12.66 -6.24 -6.81
N HIS A 317 -12.18 -6.01 -8.04
CA HIS A 317 -10.77 -6.11 -8.40
C HIS A 317 -10.33 -4.89 -9.22
N ASP A 318 -9.11 -4.43 -8.97
CA ASP A 318 -8.45 -3.35 -9.71
C ASP A 318 -7.88 -3.88 -11.02
N SER A 319 -8.48 -3.53 -12.12
CA SER A 319 -8.04 -3.95 -13.45
C SER A 319 -6.66 -3.43 -13.87
N GLY A 320 -6.11 -2.44 -13.17
CA GLY A 320 -4.73 -1.98 -13.33
C GLY A 320 -3.68 -2.95 -12.77
N LYS A 321 -4.13 -3.96 -12.01
CA LYS A 321 -3.30 -5.02 -11.43
C LYS A 321 -3.46 -6.30 -12.26
N ILE A 322 -2.44 -6.68 -13.00
CA ILE A 322 -2.43 -7.89 -13.83
C ILE A 322 -1.68 -8.99 -13.08
N LEU A 323 -2.42 -9.87 -12.39
CA LEU A 323 -1.85 -11.00 -11.68
C LEU A 323 -1.88 -12.25 -12.54
N LEU A 324 -0.71 -12.75 -12.91
CA LEU A 324 -0.47 -13.85 -13.83
C LEU A 324 -0.06 -15.10 -13.06
N GLN A 325 -0.61 -16.28 -13.39
CA GLN A 325 -0.10 -17.56 -12.90
C GLN A 325 0.90 -18.17 -13.88
N ILE A 326 2.12 -17.67 -13.88
CA ILE A 326 3.22 -18.11 -14.77
C ILE A 326 4.50 -18.48 -14.01
N GLY A 327 4.54 -18.25 -12.71
CA GLY A 327 5.67 -18.59 -11.83
C GLY A 327 6.99 -17.93 -12.21
N ALA A 328 8.06 -18.37 -11.56
CA ALA A 328 9.40 -17.81 -11.78
C ALA A 328 9.90 -18.00 -13.23
N ALA A 329 9.54 -19.09 -13.90
CA ALA A 329 9.92 -19.35 -15.29
C ALA A 329 9.26 -18.36 -16.24
N GLY A 330 7.95 -18.06 -16.07
CA GLY A 330 7.24 -17.06 -16.83
C GLY A 330 7.76 -15.64 -16.55
N ALA A 331 8.08 -15.32 -15.30
CA ALA A 331 8.71 -14.04 -14.98
C ALA A 331 10.08 -13.87 -15.66
N ALA A 332 10.89 -14.93 -15.73
CA ALA A 332 12.15 -14.90 -16.47
C ALA A 332 11.92 -14.72 -17.97
N TYR A 333 10.86 -15.33 -18.51
CA TYR A 333 10.47 -15.16 -19.90
C TYR A 333 10.07 -13.70 -20.19
N LEU A 334 9.23 -13.09 -19.34
CA LEU A 334 8.86 -11.67 -19.46
C LEU A 334 10.10 -10.75 -19.43
N ARG A 335 11.07 -11.03 -18.53
CA ARG A 335 12.31 -10.23 -18.46
C ARG A 335 13.15 -10.35 -19.73
N ALA A 336 13.20 -11.54 -20.34
CA ALA A 336 13.94 -11.74 -21.60
C ALA A 336 13.35 -10.92 -22.76
N ASP A 337 12.03 -10.66 -22.71
CA ASP A 337 11.32 -9.81 -23.68
C ASP A 337 11.18 -8.34 -23.20
N GLY A 338 11.95 -7.94 -22.18
CA GLY A 338 12.06 -6.54 -21.73
C GLY A 338 10.96 -6.06 -20.75
N PHE A 339 10.18 -6.97 -20.15
CA PHE A 339 9.19 -6.62 -19.12
C PHE A 339 9.70 -7.00 -17.73
N GLU A 340 9.81 -6.03 -16.82
CA GLU A 340 10.11 -6.29 -15.41
C GLU A 340 8.82 -6.29 -14.60
N PRO A 341 8.37 -7.45 -14.06
CA PRO A 341 7.20 -7.52 -13.21
C PRO A 341 7.47 -6.93 -11.82
N GLU A 342 6.42 -6.45 -11.18
CA GLU A 342 6.46 -5.89 -9.82
C GLU A 342 6.81 -6.95 -8.76
N MET A 343 6.26 -8.16 -8.91
CA MET A 343 6.38 -9.22 -7.90
C MET A 343 6.40 -10.60 -8.55
N VAL A 344 7.18 -11.49 -7.96
CA VAL A 344 7.09 -12.95 -8.19
C VAL A 344 6.92 -13.62 -6.82
N CYS A 345 5.78 -14.28 -6.59
CA CYS A 345 5.48 -14.99 -5.35
C CYS A 345 4.82 -16.34 -5.66
N GLY A 346 5.56 -17.44 -5.49
CA GLY A 346 5.09 -18.76 -5.87
C GLY A 346 4.68 -18.84 -7.34
N PRO A 347 3.44 -19.25 -7.64
CA PRO A 347 2.94 -19.29 -9.03
C PRO A 347 2.56 -17.91 -9.57
N ASN A 348 2.40 -16.91 -8.71
CA ASN A 348 1.86 -15.61 -9.06
C ASN A 348 2.98 -14.62 -9.46
N VAL A 349 2.73 -13.89 -10.53
CA VAL A 349 3.56 -12.79 -11.03
C VAL A 349 2.66 -11.57 -11.21
N LEU A 350 2.98 -10.48 -10.52
CA LEU A 350 2.20 -9.24 -10.61
C LEU A 350 2.87 -8.26 -11.57
N ALA A 351 2.12 -7.78 -12.54
CA ALA A 351 2.43 -6.62 -13.34
C ALA A 351 1.49 -5.46 -12.95
N MET A 352 2.06 -4.29 -12.71
CA MET A 352 1.31 -3.08 -12.40
C MET A 352 1.27 -2.17 -13.61
N THR A 353 0.08 -1.67 -13.92
CA THR A 353 -0.13 -0.68 -14.97
C THR A 353 -0.48 0.68 -14.39
N SER A 354 -0.38 1.71 -15.21
CA SER A 354 -0.69 3.08 -14.82
C SER A 354 -1.26 3.89 -16.01
N PRO A 355 -1.87 5.05 -15.78
CA PRO A 355 -2.28 5.92 -16.88
C PRO A 355 -1.11 6.43 -17.74
N CYS A 356 0.14 6.30 -17.24
CA CYS A 356 1.36 6.76 -17.93
C CYS A 356 2.07 5.67 -18.73
N ASP A 357 1.52 4.46 -18.85
CA ASP A 357 2.12 3.40 -19.67
C ASP A 357 2.17 3.80 -21.15
N ASP A 358 3.18 3.32 -21.85
CA ASP A 358 3.31 3.47 -23.30
C ASP A 358 2.08 2.92 -24.03
N ALA A 359 1.73 3.55 -25.15
CA ALA A 359 0.51 3.23 -25.86
C ALA A 359 0.42 1.77 -26.31
N ASP A 360 1.55 1.14 -26.66
CA ASP A 360 1.69 -0.23 -27.14
C ASP A 360 2.12 -1.25 -26.05
N ALA A 361 2.36 -0.80 -24.82
CA ALA A 361 2.94 -1.66 -23.79
C ALA A 361 2.10 -2.91 -23.51
N LEU A 362 0.77 -2.77 -23.40
CA LEU A 362 -0.13 -3.88 -23.12
C LEU A 362 -0.36 -4.79 -24.33
N GLU A 363 -0.32 -4.25 -25.56
CA GLU A 363 -0.35 -5.05 -26.79
C GLU A 363 0.89 -5.95 -26.87
N ARG A 364 2.08 -5.38 -26.66
CA ARG A 364 3.33 -6.16 -26.61
C ARG A 364 3.33 -7.20 -25.51
N LEU A 365 2.77 -6.88 -24.32
CA LEU A 365 2.64 -7.84 -23.22
C LEU A 365 1.73 -9.02 -23.63
N ALA A 366 0.61 -8.75 -24.30
CA ALA A 366 -0.29 -9.80 -24.78
C ALA A 366 0.41 -10.74 -25.77
N ASP A 367 1.19 -10.19 -26.72
CA ASP A 367 1.96 -10.98 -27.69
C ASP A 367 2.98 -11.89 -26.99
N VAL A 368 3.69 -11.38 -25.99
CA VAL A 368 4.66 -12.15 -25.20
C VAL A 368 3.95 -13.26 -24.41
N LEU A 369 2.78 -12.99 -23.83
CA LEU A 369 1.98 -13.98 -23.13
C LEU A 369 1.46 -15.07 -24.07
N HIS A 370 1.05 -14.74 -25.29
CA HIS A 370 0.68 -15.74 -26.31
C HIS A 370 1.87 -16.62 -26.73
N ALA A 371 3.07 -16.06 -26.84
CA ALA A 371 4.25 -16.83 -27.13
C ALA A 371 4.62 -17.77 -25.98
N TRP A 372 4.55 -17.29 -24.73
CA TRP A 372 4.73 -18.08 -23.52
C TRP A 372 3.70 -19.22 -23.43
N ASP A 373 2.42 -18.94 -23.60
CA ASP A 373 1.30 -19.88 -23.44
C ASP A 373 1.42 -21.13 -24.33
N LYS A 374 2.04 -20.98 -25.53
CA LYS A 374 2.28 -22.10 -26.45
C LYS A 374 3.26 -23.14 -25.91
N THR A 375 4.15 -22.73 -25.00
CA THR A 375 5.22 -23.58 -24.46
C THR A 375 5.01 -23.92 -22.97
N ALA A 376 4.16 -23.17 -22.30
CA ALA A 376 3.88 -23.34 -20.88
C ALA A 376 3.04 -24.58 -20.59
N ALA A 377 3.30 -25.23 -19.49
CA ALA A 377 2.38 -26.21 -18.90
C ALA A 377 1.21 -25.46 -18.19
N PRO A 378 0.03 -26.06 -18.10
CA PRO A 378 -1.06 -25.49 -17.30
C PRO A 378 -0.59 -25.20 -15.88
N PRO A 379 -0.99 -24.07 -15.28
CA PRO A 379 -0.57 -23.72 -13.93
C PRO A 379 -1.07 -24.78 -12.94
N ALA A 380 -0.18 -25.24 -12.06
CA ALA A 380 -0.58 -26.06 -10.95
C ALA A 380 -1.50 -25.26 -10.02
N ALA A 381 -2.54 -25.89 -9.47
CA ALA A 381 -3.35 -25.24 -8.44
C ALA A 381 -2.44 -24.76 -7.32
N PRO A 382 -2.56 -23.50 -6.84
CA PRO A 382 -1.73 -23.02 -5.74
C PRO A 382 -2.00 -23.92 -4.53
N ARG A 383 -0.94 -24.40 -3.91
CA ARG A 383 -1.07 -24.97 -2.58
C ARG A 383 -1.38 -23.83 -1.65
N HIS A 384 -2.36 -23.98 -0.79
CA HIS A 384 -2.73 -22.99 0.21
C HIS A 384 -1.46 -22.64 1.03
N ILE A 385 -0.92 -21.43 0.84
CA ILE A 385 0.39 -21.07 1.40
C ILE A 385 0.25 -20.09 2.59
N LEU A 386 -0.94 -19.49 2.76
CA LEU A 386 -1.17 -18.53 3.83
C LEU A 386 -1.70 -19.25 5.07
N PRO A 387 -0.91 -19.36 6.14
CA PRO A 387 -1.35 -20.01 7.38
C PRO A 387 -2.36 -19.13 8.11
N ALA A 388 -3.31 -19.76 8.79
CA ALA A 388 -4.09 -19.05 9.79
C ALA A 388 -3.16 -18.52 10.89
N PRO A 389 -3.36 -17.29 11.39
CA PRO A 389 -2.57 -16.77 12.50
C PRO A 389 -2.75 -17.65 13.74
N GLY A 390 -1.67 -17.88 14.47
CA GLY A 390 -1.72 -18.51 15.78
C GLY A 390 -2.43 -17.64 16.82
N ALA A 391 -2.82 -18.26 17.94
CA ALA A 391 -3.42 -17.52 19.04
C ALA A 391 -2.43 -16.48 19.59
N ALA A 392 -2.89 -15.24 19.80
CA ALA A 392 -2.11 -14.22 20.48
C ALA A 392 -2.01 -14.58 21.97
N ARG A 393 -0.78 -14.77 22.48
CA ARG A 393 -0.48 -15.06 23.89
C ARG A 393 -0.17 -13.80 24.69
N CYS A 394 0.33 -12.77 24.03
CA CYS A 394 0.58 -11.43 24.57
C CYS A 394 0.60 -10.43 23.40
N THR A 395 0.69 -9.14 23.71
CA THR A 395 0.82 -8.10 22.69
C THR A 395 2.19 -8.16 22.00
N ILE A 396 2.28 -7.58 20.82
CA ILE A 396 3.55 -7.48 20.08
C ILE A 396 4.62 -6.78 20.93
N ALA A 397 4.26 -5.66 21.54
CA ALA A 397 5.19 -4.89 22.37
C ALA A 397 5.67 -5.67 23.60
N GLU A 398 4.76 -6.39 24.29
CA GLU A 398 5.14 -7.26 25.42
C GLU A 398 6.10 -8.36 25.00
N ALA A 399 5.84 -9.01 23.84
CA ALA A 399 6.71 -10.07 23.34
C ALA A 399 8.13 -9.56 23.04
N LEU A 400 8.26 -8.40 22.39
CA LEU A 400 9.55 -7.84 22.03
C LEU A 400 10.41 -7.37 23.22
N LEU A 401 9.78 -7.12 24.37
CA LEU A 401 10.47 -6.75 25.62
C LEU A 401 10.93 -7.96 26.46
N ARG A 402 10.49 -9.18 26.10
CA ARG A 402 10.81 -10.41 26.87
C ARG A 402 12.05 -11.08 26.35
N PRO A 403 12.79 -11.81 27.22
CA PRO A 403 13.89 -12.68 26.78
C PRO A 403 13.43 -13.72 25.77
N ALA A 404 14.27 -13.99 24.78
CA ALA A 404 13.97 -14.94 23.70
C ALA A 404 15.17 -15.89 23.46
N ARG A 405 14.89 -17.01 22.79
CA ARG A 405 15.88 -17.97 22.32
C ARG A 405 15.57 -18.37 20.88
N ALA A 406 16.59 -18.67 20.09
CA ALA A 406 16.43 -19.26 18.77
C ALA A 406 16.17 -20.77 18.90
N VAL A 407 15.21 -21.27 18.13
CA VAL A 407 14.92 -22.70 18.01
C VAL A 407 14.72 -23.05 16.53
N ARG A 408 14.94 -24.30 16.17
CA ARG A 408 14.64 -24.73 14.81
C ARG A 408 13.14 -24.58 14.54
N MET A 409 12.77 -24.09 13.38
CA MET A 409 11.38 -23.86 13.00
C MET A 409 10.47 -25.09 13.27
N ARG A 410 10.95 -26.31 13.00
CA ARG A 410 10.18 -27.54 13.22
C ARG A 410 9.93 -27.87 14.70
N ASP A 411 10.77 -27.35 15.59
CA ASP A 411 10.73 -27.62 17.03
C ASP A 411 10.01 -26.47 17.78
N ALA A 412 9.56 -25.43 17.05
CA ALA A 412 8.90 -24.23 17.60
C ALA A 412 7.39 -24.37 17.76
N VAL A 413 6.76 -25.44 17.24
CA VAL A 413 5.31 -25.61 17.29
C VAL A 413 4.79 -25.58 18.74
N GLY A 414 3.81 -24.68 19.01
CA GLY A 414 3.25 -24.44 20.33
C GLY A 414 4.00 -23.39 21.17
N GLU A 415 5.18 -22.97 20.76
CA GLU A 415 5.94 -21.87 21.37
C GLU A 415 5.33 -20.50 20.96
N THR A 416 5.69 -19.45 21.68
CA THR A 416 5.28 -18.08 21.35
C THR A 416 6.39 -17.37 20.59
N ALA A 417 6.10 -16.86 19.40
CA ALA A 417 7.05 -16.12 18.60
C ALA A 417 7.55 -14.84 19.30
N ALA A 418 8.85 -14.58 19.21
CA ALA A 418 9.51 -13.39 19.75
C ALA A 418 9.99 -12.45 18.63
N GLU A 419 9.73 -12.78 17.38
CA GLU A 419 10.12 -12.01 16.22
C GLU A 419 9.02 -12.01 15.16
N TYR A 420 9.12 -11.08 14.22
CA TYR A 420 8.34 -11.15 12.99
C TYR A 420 9.00 -12.09 11.98
N LEU A 421 8.17 -12.85 11.30
CA LEU A 421 8.55 -13.60 10.11
C LEU A 421 7.68 -13.15 8.95
N TRP A 422 8.30 -12.64 7.89
CA TRP A 422 7.65 -12.04 6.73
C TRP A 422 7.88 -12.89 5.48
N ALA A 423 6.83 -13.07 4.67
CA ALA A 423 7.01 -13.41 3.27
C ALA A 423 7.24 -12.10 2.48
N TYR A 424 8.31 -12.03 1.69
CA TYR A 424 8.58 -10.83 0.92
C TYR A 424 8.94 -11.16 -0.54
N PRO A 425 8.24 -10.57 -1.52
CA PRO A 425 7.01 -9.78 -1.43
C PRO A 425 5.80 -10.60 -0.98
N PRO A 426 4.67 -9.99 -0.52
CA PRO A 426 4.35 -8.57 -0.47
C PRO A 426 4.71 -7.88 0.87
N GLY A 427 5.31 -8.58 1.84
CA GLY A 427 5.64 -7.99 3.14
C GLY A 427 4.53 -8.11 4.18
N VAL A 428 3.65 -9.12 4.03
CA VAL A 428 2.66 -9.51 5.03
C VAL A 428 3.29 -10.46 6.05
N PRO A 429 3.11 -10.25 7.36
CA PRO A 429 3.65 -11.16 8.36
C PRO A 429 2.97 -12.52 8.32
N LEU A 430 3.76 -13.58 8.30
CA LEU A 430 3.28 -14.95 8.52
C LEU A 430 3.04 -15.21 10.01
N VAL A 431 3.88 -14.65 10.87
CA VAL A 431 3.72 -14.63 12.32
C VAL A 431 4.24 -13.31 12.87
N ALA A 432 3.59 -12.78 13.89
CA ALA A 432 4.02 -11.62 14.65
C ALA A 432 4.49 -12.02 16.06
N PRO A 433 5.33 -11.21 16.73
CA PRO A 433 5.70 -11.42 18.11
C PRO A 433 4.47 -11.55 19.01
N GLY A 434 4.49 -12.50 19.93
CA GLY A 434 3.36 -12.78 20.83
C GLY A 434 2.35 -13.79 20.30
N GLU A 435 2.45 -14.22 19.04
CA GLU A 435 1.59 -15.26 18.46
C GLU A 435 2.18 -16.65 18.65
N GLU A 436 1.31 -17.63 18.74
CA GLU A 436 1.69 -19.04 18.78
C GLU A 436 2.23 -19.49 17.41
N VAL A 437 3.36 -20.19 17.40
CA VAL A 437 3.88 -20.85 16.21
C VAL A 437 3.07 -22.13 15.94
N THR A 438 2.29 -22.15 14.87
CA THR A 438 1.43 -23.29 14.52
C THR A 438 2.13 -24.29 13.58
N ALA A 439 1.63 -25.52 13.51
CA ALA A 439 2.13 -26.51 12.55
C ALA A 439 1.86 -26.09 11.09
N GLU A 440 0.75 -25.39 10.86
CA GLU A 440 0.41 -24.80 9.56
C GLU A 440 1.43 -23.75 9.14
N LEU A 441 1.85 -22.87 10.07
CA LEU A 441 2.89 -21.88 9.80
C LEU A 441 4.19 -22.55 9.35
N VAL A 442 4.66 -23.58 10.09
CA VAL A 442 5.88 -24.30 9.73
C VAL A 442 5.78 -24.95 8.36
N THR A 443 4.61 -25.49 8.04
CA THR A 443 4.34 -26.10 6.72
C THR A 443 4.35 -25.04 5.60
N ALA A 444 3.70 -23.90 5.84
CA ALA A 444 3.63 -22.79 4.91
C ALA A 444 5.02 -22.19 4.63
N CYS A 445 5.85 -22.00 5.66
CA CYS A 445 7.21 -21.49 5.50
C CYS A 445 8.04 -22.39 4.57
N ARG A 446 8.01 -23.70 4.78
CA ARG A 446 8.70 -24.66 3.91
C ARG A 446 8.20 -24.62 2.46
N ALA A 447 6.90 -24.51 2.28
CA ALA A 447 6.31 -24.44 0.94
C ALA A 447 6.72 -23.15 0.20
N LEU A 448 6.77 -22.03 0.92
CA LEU A 448 7.22 -20.73 0.38
C LEU A 448 8.70 -20.76 -0.02
N GLU A 449 9.56 -21.30 0.84
CA GLU A 449 11.00 -21.45 0.54
C GLU A 449 11.22 -22.37 -0.69
N GLN A 450 10.51 -23.49 -0.76
CA GLN A 450 10.56 -24.39 -1.92
C GLN A 450 10.06 -23.73 -3.20
N ALA A 451 9.13 -22.77 -3.10
CA ALA A 451 8.66 -21.97 -4.21
C ALA A 451 9.59 -20.77 -4.54
N GLY A 452 10.70 -20.61 -3.81
CA GLY A 452 11.68 -19.54 -4.03
C GLY A 452 11.29 -18.18 -3.42
N THR A 453 10.27 -18.14 -2.54
CA THR A 453 9.89 -16.93 -1.82
C THR A 453 10.85 -16.69 -0.65
N ALA A 454 11.43 -15.50 -0.56
CA ALA A 454 12.32 -15.15 0.54
C ALA A 454 11.54 -14.94 1.84
N LEU A 455 11.92 -15.63 2.89
CA LEU A 455 11.48 -15.38 4.25
C LEU A 455 12.46 -14.44 4.94
N LYS A 456 11.93 -13.43 5.64
CA LYS A 456 12.72 -12.45 6.39
C LYS A 456 12.35 -12.48 7.86
N HIS A 457 13.37 -12.60 8.70
CA HIS A 457 13.30 -12.62 10.15
C HIS A 457 13.78 -11.28 10.72
N THR A 458 13.17 -10.79 11.79
CA THR A 458 13.61 -9.56 12.48
C THR A 458 14.54 -9.83 13.66
N GLY A 459 14.51 -11.03 14.22
CA GLY A 459 15.31 -11.42 15.39
C GLY A 459 16.73 -11.90 15.07
N GLY A 460 17.14 -11.91 13.79
CA GLY A 460 18.45 -12.38 13.38
C GLY A 460 18.63 -13.89 13.44
N SER A 461 17.54 -14.65 13.55
CA SER A 461 17.52 -16.11 13.47
C SER A 461 18.01 -16.58 12.10
N GLY A 462 18.65 -17.75 12.04
CA GLY A 462 19.06 -18.38 10.78
C GLY A 462 17.83 -18.79 9.95
N ALA A 463 18.03 -19.08 8.66
CA ALA A 463 16.94 -19.42 7.74
C ALA A 463 16.04 -20.60 8.20
N GLU A 464 16.58 -21.53 9.01
CA GLU A 464 15.85 -22.68 9.54
C GLU A 464 15.37 -22.48 10.99
N GLU A 465 15.55 -21.30 11.58
CA GLU A 465 15.28 -21.00 12.99
C GLU A 465 14.24 -19.90 13.12
N ILE A 466 13.63 -19.83 14.30
CA ILE A 466 12.74 -18.73 14.72
C ILE A 466 13.03 -18.39 16.18
N ALA A 467 12.99 -17.10 16.52
CA ALA A 467 13.07 -16.67 17.91
C ALA A 467 11.72 -16.90 18.61
N VAL A 468 11.76 -17.55 19.78
CA VAL A 468 10.58 -17.78 20.64
C VAL A 468 10.85 -17.25 22.05
N LEU A 469 9.80 -16.90 22.77
CA LEU A 469 9.89 -16.40 24.15
C LEU A 469 10.44 -17.50 25.09
N LEU A 470 11.18 -17.06 26.14
CA LEU A 470 11.63 -17.94 27.22
C LEU A 470 10.53 -18.14 28.26
#